data_d55971dd7c6718afa86d3cd4aaa28747
#
_entry.id   d55971dd7c6718afa86d3cd4aaa28747
#
_cell.length_a   1.000
_cell.length_b   1.000
_cell.length_c   1.000
_cell.angle_alpha   90.00
_cell.angle_beta   90.00
_cell.angle_gamma   90.00
#
_symmetry.space_group_name_H-M   'P 1'
#
loop_
_entity.id
_entity.type
_entity.pdbx_description
1 polymer ?
#
loop_
_entity_poly.entity_id
_entity_poly.type
_entity_poly.pdbx_seq_one_letter_code
_entity_poly.pdbx_strand_id
1 'polypeptide(L)'
;MDLLQYTFFQHALLGSLLASIACGIIGTYIVTRRLVFISGGITHASFGGIGLGLFAGISPILSAAVFSVLSAFGVEWLSKRKDMREDSAIAVFWTLGMALGIMFSFLSPGFAPDLSAYLFGNILTITRGDLLMLGLLAIILIIFFCLFIHPIIYVAFDREFACSQGIPVAVFEYLLMMFIALTIVSCLRMVGIVLAISLLTIPQMTANLFTYSFKRIIWLSIGIGFLGCLGGLFVSYHWKVPSGASIIFVSILIYAVCKVIKR
;
A
#
# COMPACT_ATOMS: atom_id res chain seq x y z
N MET A 1 19.26 21.39 -16.95
CA MET A 1 17.80 21.60 -17.07
C MET A 1 17.20 21.33 -15.72
N ASP A 2 16.64 22.39 -15.12
CA ASP A 2 16.19 22.35 -13.72
C ASP A 2 14.83 21.66 -13.60
N LEU A 3 14.83 20.32 -13.68
CA LEU A 3 13.64 19.48 -13.47
C LEU A 3 12.93 19.83 -12.15
N LEU A 4 13.69 20.28 -11.17
CA LEU A 4 13.18 20.71 -9.86
C LEU A 4 12.31 21.98 -9.93
N GLN A 5 12.32 22.73 -11.01
CA GLN A 5 11.49 23.94 -11.15
C GLN A 5 10.06 23.62 -11.59
N TYR A 6 9.83 22.43 -12.13
CA TYR A 6 8.49 22.02 -12.57
C TYR A 6 7.65 21.49 -11.39
N THR A 7 6.46 22.08 -11.21
CA THR A 7 5.55 21.73 -10.10
C THR A 7 5.15 20.25 -10.10
N PHE A 8 4.96 19.64 -11.28
CA PHE A 8 4.64 18.22 -11.38
C PHE A 8 5.75 17.32 -10.83
N PHE A 9 7.02 17.70 -11.05
CA PHE A 9 8.16 16.94 -10.58
C PHE A 9 8.35 17.09 -9.05
N GLN A 10 8.10 18.32 -8.54
CA GLN A 10 8.10 18.56 -7.09
C GLN A 10 7.02 17.71 -6.37
N HIS A 11 5.80 17.67 -6.98
CA HIS A 11 4.72 16.83 -6.46
C HIS A 11 5.07 15.34 -6.52
N ALA A 12 5.68 14.87 -7.60
CA ALA A 12 6.12 13.48 -7.73
C ALA A 12 7.18 13.11 -6.68
N LEU A 13 8.12 14.01 -6.41
CA LEU A 13 9.15 13.84 -5.36
C LEU A 13 8.54 13.76 -3.96
N LEU A 14 7.69 14.73 -3.61
CA LEU A 14 7.02 14.75 -2.31
C LEU A 14 6.10 13.54 -2.15
N GLY A 15 5.34 13.19 -3.18
CA GLY A 15 4.50 12.02 -3.20
C GLY A 15 5.28 10.72 -3.03
N SER A 16 6.43 10.59 -3.69
CA SER A 16 7.34 9.45 -3.54
C SER A 16 7.86 9.32 -2.11
N LEU A 17 8.22 10.43 -1.48
CA LEU A 17 8.68 10.44 -0.10
C LEU A 17 7.57 10.01 0.87
N LEU A 18 6.39 10.63 0.75
CA LEU A 18 5.24 10.32 1.60
C LEU A 18 4.76 8.87 1.42
N ALA A 19 4.70 8.39 0.15
CA ALA A 19 4.37 7.00 -0.14
C ALA A 19 5.40 6.05 0.46
N SER A 20 6.70 6.36 0.35
CA SER A 20 7.76 5.54 0.95
C SER A 20 7.67 5.50 2.47
N ILE A 21 7.28 6.60 3.14
CA ILE A 21 7.05 6.64 4.58
C ILE A 21 5.86 5.74 4.95
N ALA A 22 4.70 5.95 4.34
CA ALA A 22 3.50 5.19 4.65
C ALA A 22 3.68 3.69 4.34
N CYS A 23 4.20 3.37 3.14
CA CYS A 23 4.47 1.99 2.74
C CYS A 23 5.63 1.37 3.54
N GLY A 24 6.63 2.14 3.96
CA GLY A 24 7.74 1.65 4.79
C GLY A 24 7.27 1.21 6.17
N ILE A 25 6.38 1.99 6.79
CA ILE A 25 5.80 1.68 8.09
C ILE A 25 4.86 0.46 8.00
N ILE A 26 3.82 0.55 7.17
CA ILE A 26 2.80 -0.48 7.05
C ILE A 26 3.34 -1.75 6.40
N GLY A 27 4.16 -1.63 5.37
CA GLY A 27 4.77 -2.77 4.70
C GLY A 27 5.70 -3.57 5.62
N THR A 28 6.36 -2.92 6.59
CA THR A 28 7.15 -3.65 7.60
C THR A 28 6.24 -4.56 8.43
N TYR A 29 5.07 -4.10 8.84
CA TYR A 29 4.11 -4.95 9.53
C TYR A 29 3.62 -6.10 8.64
N ILE A 30 3.23 -5.79 7.39
CA ILE A 30 2.77 -6.78 6.40
C ILE A 30 3.80 -7.89 6.19
N VAL A 31 5.05 -7.53 5.94
CA VAL A 31 6.12 -8.50 5.66
C VAL A 31 6.48 -9.31 6.90
N THR A 32 6.52 -8.67 8.09
CA THR A 32 6.81 -9.35 9.36
C THR A 32 5.75 -10.38 9.71
N ARG A 33 4.47 -10.05 9.50
CA ARG A 33 3.33 -10.95 9.71
C ARG A 33 3.13 -11.97 8.60
N ARG A 34 3.94 -11.90 7.51
CA ARG A 34 3.79 -12.71 6.29
C ARG A 34 2.45 -12.50 5.57
N LEU A 35 1.86 -11.32 5.73
CA LEU A 35 0.57 -10.92 5.15
C LEU A 35 0.71 -10.30 3.74
N VAL A 36 1.79 -10.61 3.02
CA VAL A 36 2.07 -9.98 1.71
C VAL A 36 0.90 -10.15 0.74
N PHE A 37 0.21 -11.28 0.80
CA PHE A 37 -0.94 -11.56 -0.06
C PHE A 37 -2.14 -10.62 0.21
N ILE A 38 -2.27 -10.11 1.43
CA ILE A 38 -3.36 -9.18 1.80
C ILE A 38 -3.22 -7.84 1.08
N SER A 39 -1.98 -7.38 0.83
CA SER A 39 -1.77 -6.12 0.09
C SER A 39 -2.35 -6.21 -1.31
N GLY A 40 -2.12 -7.32 -2.02
CA GLY A 40 -2.73 -7.59 -3.32
C GLY A 40 -4.25 -7.73 -3.24
N GLY A 41 -4.73 -8.53 -2.28
CA GLY A 41 -6.17 -8.77 -2.09
C GLY A 41 -6.97 -7.48 -1.86
N ILE A 42 -6.56 -6.65 -0.92
CA ILE A 42 -7.25 -5.38 -0.62
C ILE A 42 -7.10 -4.39 -1.78
N THR A 43 -5.93 -4.35 -2.43
CA THR A 43 -5.71 -3.48 -3.59
C THR A 43 -6.69 -3.81 -4.71
N HIS A 44 -6.88 -5.08 -5.03
CA HIS A 44 -7.85 -5.50 -6.02
C HIS A 44 -9.30 -5.37 -5.53
N ALA A 45 -9.56 -5.62 -4.26
CA ALA A 45 -10.88 -5.38 -3.67
C ALA A 45 -11.33 -3.91 -3.80
N SER A 46 -10.38 -2.95 -3.73
CA SER A 46 -10.68 -1.52 -3.89
C SER A 46 -11.37 -1.17 -5.21
N PHE A 47 -11.21 -2.00 -6.26
CA PHE A 47 -11.96 -1.84 -7.52
C PHE A 47 -13.47 -1.90 -7.33
N GLY A 48 -13.96 -2.75 -6.40
CA GLY A 48 -15.37 -2.79 -6.05
C GLY A 48 -15.88 -1.43 -5.59
N GLY A 49 -15.08 -0.76 -4.78
CA GLY A 49 -15.36 0.59 -4.32
C GLY A 49 -15.29 1.64 -5.43
N ILE A 50 -14.29 1.55 -6.32
CA ILE A 50 -14.19 2.47 -7.48
C ILE A 50 -15.42 2.34 -8.37
N GLY A 51 -15.79 1.11 -8.77
CA GLY A 51 -16.95 0.84 -9.62
C GLY A 51 -18.25 1.32 -8.97
N LEU A 52 -18.44 1.04 -7.68
CA LEU A 52 -19.59 1.51 -6.91
C LEU A 52 -19.65 3.06 -6.85
N GLY A 53 -18.51 3.72 -6.66
CA GLY A 53 -18.42 5.18 -6.67
C GLY A 53 -18.82 5.77 -8.01
N LEU A 54 -18.37 5.19 -9.12
CA LEU A 54 -18.75 5.60 -10.48
C LEU A 54 -20.25 5.42 -10.72
N PHE A 55 -20.80 4.27 -10.33
CA PHE A 55 -22.23 3.97 -10.48
C PHE A 55 -23.12 4.90 -9.65
N ALA A 56 -22.76 5.16 -8.40
CA ALA A 56 -23.51 6.00 -7.48
C ALA A 56 -23.29 7.52 -7.70
N GLY A 57 -22.37 7.92 -8.60
CA GLY A 57 -22.04 9.33 -8.84
C GLY A 57 -21.33 10.02 -7.68
N ILE A 58 -20.68 9.25 -6.80
CA ILE A 58 -19.87 9.76 -5.67
C ILE A 58 -18.39 9.65 -5.98
N SER A 59 -17.54 10.28 -5.14
CA SER A 59 -16.09 10.22 -5.32
C SER A 59 -15.59 8.75 -5.35
N PRO A 60 -15.00 8.27 -6.46
CA PRO A 60 -14.50 6.89 -6.57
C PRO A 60 -13.43 6.55 -5.51
N ILE A 61 -12.64 7.54 -5.10
CA ILE A 61 -11.58 7.36 -4.10
C ILE A 61 -12.18 7.16 -2.70
N LEU A 62 -13.17 7.96 -2.34
CA LEU A 62 -13.84 7.81 -1.05
C LEU A 62 -14.57 6.46 -0.97
N SER A 63 -15.25 6.09 -2.05
CA SER A 63 -15.92 4.79 -2.16
C SER A 63 -14.91 3.63 -2.10
N ALA A 64 -13.76 3.76 -2.78
CA ALA A 64 -12.66 2.79 -2.69
C ALA A 64 -12.13 2.67 -1.26
N ALA A 65 -11.95 3.79 -0.54
CA ALA A 65 -11.46 3.76 0.84
C ALA A 65 -12.43 3.02 1.77
N VAL A 66 -13.72 3.34 1.70
CA VAL A 66 -14.74 2.67 2.51
C VAL A 66 -14.80 1.18 2.18
N PHE A 67 -14.87 0.83 0.90
CA PHE A 67 -14.95 -0.57 0.46
C PHE A 67 -13.70 -1.37 0.84
N SER A 68 -12.52 -0.78 0.72
CA SER A 68 -11.25 -1.41 1.11
C SER A 68 -11.16 -1.66 2.62
N VAL A 69 -11.59 -0.70 3.44
CA VAL A 69 -11.64 -0.87 4.90
C VAL A 69 -12.63 -1.97 5.30
N LEU A 70 -13.82 -1.97 4.69
CA LEU A 70 -14.81 -3.03 4.92
C LEU A 70 -14.29 -4.40 4.47
N SER A 71 -13.60 -4.47 3.33
CA SER A 71 -12.98 -5.71 2.85
C SER A 71 -11.87 -6.18 3.80
N ALA A 72 -11.03 -5.27 4.30
CA ALA A 72 -9.97 -5.59 5.25
C ALA A 72 -10.55 -6.14 6.57
N PHE A 73 -11.63 -5.53 7.08
CA PHE A 73 -12.34 -6.04 8.25
C PHE A 73 -13.01 -7.38 7.98
N GLY A 74 -13.57 -7.56 6.78
CA GLY A 74 -14.15 -8.82 6.35
C GLY A 74 -13.13 -9.95 6.28
N VAL A 75 -11.94 -9.68 5.72
CA VAL A 75 -10.83 -10.63 5.70
C VAL A 75 -10.43 -11.02 7.12
N GLU A 76 -10.21 -10.03 8.00
CA GLU A 76 -9.82 -10.26 9.39
C GLU A 76 -10.89 -11.05 10.17
N TRP A 77 -12.17 -10.72 9.96
CA TRP A 77 -13.28 -11.43 10.60
C TRP A 77 -13.40 -12.88 10.11
N LEU A 78 -13.23 -13.10 8.80
CA LEU A 78 -13.38 -14.41 8.18
C LEU A 78 -12.19 -15.31 8.52
N SER A 79 -10.96 -14.76 8.56
CA SER A 79 -9.74 -15.50 8.91
C SER A 79 -9.69 -15.97 10.37
N LYS A 80 -10.46 -15.31 11.27
CA LYS A 80 -10.59 -15.75 12.67
C LYS A 80 -11.51 -16.95 12.87
N ARG A 81 -12.28 -17.34 11.85
CA ARG A 81 -13.10 -18.55 11.90
C ARG A 81 -12.22 -19.76 11.67
N LYS A 82 -12.39 -20.81 12.53
CA LYS A 82 -11.54 -22.01 12.53
C LYS A 82 -11.51 -22.78 11.19
N ASP A 83 -12.52 -22.57 10.33
CA ASP A 83 -12.72 -23.33 9.11
C ASP A 83 -12.13 -22.67 7.85
N MET A 84 -11.55 -21.46 7.97
CA MET A 84 -11.05 -20.74 6.80
C MET A 84 -9.61 -20.27 6.98
N ARG A 85 -8.77 -20.58 5.98
CA ARG A 85 -7.39 -20.07 5.92
C ARG A 85 -7.41 -18.60 5.50
N GLU A 86 -6.49 -17.82 6.02
CA GLU A 86 -6.35 -16.38 5.74
C GLU A 86 -6.25 -16.09 4.23
N ASP A 87 -5.42 -16.86 3.51
CA ASP A 87 -5.28 -16.74 2.05
C ASP A 87 -6.62 -16.93 1.31
N SER A 88 -7.47 -17.84 1.79
CA SER A 88 -8.79 -18.09 1.21
C SER A 88 -9.74 -16.93 1.46
N ALA A 89 -9.71 -16.35 2.67
CA ALA A 89 -10.49 -15.15 2.98
C ALA A 89 -10.10 -13.97 2.09
N ILE A 90 -8.80 -13.76 1.89
CA ILE A 90 -8.26 -12.74 1.00
C ILE A 90 -8.76 -12.96 -0.42
N ALA A 91 -8.69 -14.20 -0.95
CA ALA A 91 -9.13 -14.53 -2.29
C ALA A 91 -10.62 -14.25 -2.52
N VAL A 92 -11.48 -14.51 -1.53
CA VAL A 92 -12.91 -14.19 -1.59
C VAL A 92 -13.15 -12.69 -1.76
N PHE A 93 -12.52 -11.84 -0.93
CA PHE A 93 -12.71 -10.40 -1.02
C PHE A 93 -12.04 -9.80 -2.26
N TRP A 94 -10.92 -10.38 -2.72
CA TRP A 94 -10.28 -10.01 -3.98
C TRP A 94 -11.23 -10.21 -5.16
N THR A 95 -11.74 -11.43 -5.32
CA THR A 95 -12.61 -11.79 -6.45
C THR A 95 -13.95 -11.08 -6.39
N LEU A 96 -14.55 -10.94 -5.20
CA LEU A 96 -15.77 -10.18 -4.98
C LEU A 96 -15.61 -8.71 -5.39
N GLY A 97 -14.53 -8.06 -4.93
CA GLY A 97 -14.28 -6.66 -5.26
C GLY A 97 -14.06 -6.44 -6.74
N MET A 98 -13.28 -7.31 -7.40
CA MET A 98 -13.08 -7.25 -8.85
C MET A 98 -14.40 -7.44 -9.62
N ALA A 99 -15.21 -8.43 -9.24
CA ALA A 99 -16.49 -8.70 -9.88
C ALA A 99 -17.45 -7.52 -9.73
N LEU A 100 -17.63 -7.01 -8.51
CA LEU A 100 -18.47 -5.84 -8.25
C LEU A 100 -17.98 -4.59 -8.96
N GLY A 101 -16.65 -4.35 -8.97
CA GLY A 101 -16.05 -3.22 -9.66
C GLY A 101 -16.35 -3.21 -11.15
N ILE A 102 -16.19 -4.35 -11.82
CA ILE A 102 -16.51 -4.51 -13.23
C ILE A 102 -18.03 -4.35 -13.45
N MET A 103 -18.86 -5.03 -12.67
CA MET A 103 -20.32 -4.93 -12.82
C MET A 103 -20.83 -3.49 -12.70
N PHE A 104 -20.43 -2.77 -11.65
CA PHE A 104 -20.86 -1.39 -11.44
C PHE A 104 -20.30 -0.44 -12.51
N SER A 105 -19.08 -0.68 -13.00
CA SER A 105 -18.51 0.10 -14.10
C SER A 105 -19.33 -0.04 -15.39
N PHE A 106 -19.81 -1.24 -15.73
CA PHE A 106 -20.68 -1.46 -16.88
C PHE A 106 -22.10 -0.91 -16.69
N LEU A 107 -22.59 -0.86 -15.45
CA LEU A 107 -23.89 -0.29 -15.11
C LEU A 107 -23.87 1.24 -15.01
N SER A 108 -22.70 1.85 -14.97
CA SER A 108 -22.56 3.31 -14.85
C SER A 108 -23.03 4.00 -16.12
N PRO A 109 -23.86 5.04 -16.03
CA PRO A 109 -24.31 5.80 -17.18
C PRO A 109 -23.15 6.62 -17.76
N GLY A 110 -22.91 6.51 -19.07
CA GLY A 110 -21.90 7.29 -19.79
C GLY A 110 -20.66 6.46 -20.21
N PHE A 111 -19.58 7.16 -20.55
CA PHE A 111 -18.33 6.53 -20.94
C PHE A 111 -17.63 6.00 -19.70
N ALA A 112 -17.52 4.67 -19.59
CA ALA A 112 -16.79 4.05 -18.47
C ALA A 112 -15.32 4.50 -18.53
N PRO A 113 -14.78 5.15 -17.47
CA PRO A 113 -13.37 5.47 -17.41
C PRO A 113 -12.54 4.20 -17.56
N ASP A 114 -11.44 4.31 -18.27
CA ASP A 114 -10.52 3.19 -18.42
C ASP A 114 -9.98 2.76 -17.04
N LEU A 115 -10.48 1.65 -16.53
CA LEU A 115 -10.03 1.05 -15.26
C LEU A 115 -8.54 0.72 -15.27
N SER A 116 -7.92 0.59 -16.46
CA SER A 116 -6.48 0.33 -16.59
C SER A 116 -5.64 1.50 -16.05
N ALA A 117 -6.18 2.73 -16.07
CA ALA A 117 -5.50 3.88 -15.50
C ALA A 117 -5.25 3.74 -13.98
N TYR A 118 -6.14 3.06 -13.26
CA TYR A 118 -5.96 2.77 -11.85
C TYR A 118 -4.98 1.61 -11.59
N LEU A 119 -4.80 0.70 -12.58
CA LEU A 119 -3.84 -0.41 -12.47
C LEU A 119 -2.40 0.07 -12.45
N PHE A 120 -2.06 0.96 -13.37
CA PHE A 120 -0.68 1.40 -13.58
C PHE A 120 -0.35 2.72 -12.88
N GLY A 121 -1.36 3.53 -12.57
CA GLY A 121 -1.19 4.85 -11.98
C GLY A 121 -0.29 5.77 -12.81
N ASN A 122 -0.18 7.01 -12.39
CA ASN A 122 0.82 7.92 -12.94
C ASN A 122 1.27 8.90 -11.85
N ILE A 123 2.46 8.69 -11.32
CA ILE A 123 3.03 9.52 -10.25
C ILE A 123 3.21 10.99 -10.67
N LEU A 124 3.23 11.28 -11.97
CA LEU A 124 3.36 12.64 -12.48
C LEU A 124 2.04 13.44 -12.48
N THR A 125 0.90 12.77 -12.24
CA THR A 125 -0.44 13.40 -12.20
C THR A 125 -0.93 13.69 -10.77
N ILE A 126 -0.06 13.61 -9.79
CA ILE A 126 -0.38 13.83 -8.37
C ILE A 126 -0.89 15.25 -8.14
N THR A 127 -2.06 15.34 -7.52
CA THR A 127 -2.67 16.62 -7.13
C THR A 127 -2.25 17.03 -5.71
N ARG A 128 -2.44 18.32 -5.38
CA ARG A 128 -2.23 18.81 -4.00
C ARG A 128 -3.13 18.08 -2.99
N GLY A 129 -4.36 17.73 -3.39
CA GLY A 129 -5.26 16.98 -2.53
C GLY A 129 -4.74 15.58 -2.19
N ASP A 130 -4.14 14.90 -3.16
CA ASP A 130 -3.53 13.59 -2.96
C ASP A 130 -2.34 13.68 -1.99
N LEU A 131 -1.49 14.70 -2.14
CA LEU A 131 -0.36 14.95 -1.23
C LEU A 131 -0.82 15.24 0.20
N LEU A 132 -1.88 16.03 0.36
CA LEU A 132 -2.44 16.33 1.68
C LEU A 132 -3.02 15.07 2.35
N MET A 133 -3.77 14.26 1.59
CA MET A 133 -4.35 13.01 2.09
C MET A 133 -3.24 12.03 2.53
N LEU A 134 -2.24 11.84 1.68
CA LEU A 134 -1.12 10.94 1.98
C LEU A 134 -0.22 11.49 3.11
N GLY A 135 -0.02 12.81 3.15
CA GLY A 135 0.73 13.48 4.22
C GLY A 135 0.05 13.34 5.57
N LEU A 136 -1.27 13.55 5.62
CA LEU A 136 -2.07 13.35 6.84
C LEU A 136 -1.99 11.89 7.31
N LEU A 137 -2.16 10.94 6.39
CA LEU A 137 -2.03 9.52 6.70
C LEU A 137 -0.63 9.17 7.22
N ALA A 138 0.42 9.66 6.57
CA ALA A 138 1.80 9.43 7.00
C ALA A 138 2.06 9.96 8.43
N ILE A 139 1.55 11.15 8.75
CA ILE A 139 1.64 11.73 10.09
C ILE A 139 0.90 10.86 11.12
N ILE A 140 -0.33 10.44 10.82
CA ILE A 140 -1.12 9.56 11.70
C ILE A 140 -0.38 8.24 11.94
N LEU A 141 0.18 7.64 10.88
CA LEU A 141 0.95 6.39 10.98
C LEU A 141 2.21 6.57 11.83
N ILE A 142 2.96 7.64 11.62
CA ILE A 142 4.15 7.95 12.44
C ILE A 142 3.77 8.06 13.91
N ILE A 143 2.75 8.86 14.23
CA ILE A 143 2.29 9.05 15.61
C ILE A 143 1.83 7.72 16.21
N PHE A 144 0.99 6.97 15.50
CA PHE A 144 0.46 5.68 15.97
C PHE A 144 1.57 4.67 16.21
N PHE A 145 2.51 4.52 15.27
CA PHE A 145 3.63 3.58 15.44
C PHE A 145 4.63 4.04 16.49
N CYS A 146 4.86 5.35 16.67
CA CYS A 146 5.71 5.84 17.76
C CYS A 146 5.11 5.57 19.14
N LEU A 147 3.80 5.78 19.29
CA LEU A 147 3.11 5.59 20.58
C LEU A 147 2.93 4.10 20.92
N PHE A 148 2.60 3.28 19.92
CA PHE A 148 2.19 1.88 20.12
C PHE A 148 3.19 0.87 19.55
N ILE A 149 4.46 1.24 19.39
CA ILE A 149 5.46 0.37 18.77
C ILE A 149 5.62 -0.98 19.49
N HIS A 150 5.59 -1.01 20.81
CA HIS A 150 5.72 -2.25 21.59
C HIS A 150 4.48 -3.16 21.46
N PRO A 151 3.24 -2.66 21.69
CA PRO A 151 2.04 -3.42 21.37
C PRO A 151 2.00 -3.98 19.95
N ILE A 152 2.38 -3.16 18.95
CA ILE A 152 2.40 -3.58 17.53
C ILE A 152 3.39 -4.73 17.33
N ILE A 153 4.59 -4.63 17.90
CA ILE A 153 5.60 -5.70 17.81
C ILE A 153 5.08 -6.98 18.48
N TYR A 154 4.50 -6.89 19.66
CA TYR A 154 3.97 -8.08 20.36
C TYR A 154 2.85 -8.74 19.55
N VAL A 155 1.88 -7.96 19.05
CA VAL A 155 0.81 -8.48 18.17
C VAL A 155 1.37 -9.06 16.87
N ALA A 156 2.46 -8.49 16.33
CA ALA A 156 3.06 -8.97 15.09
C ALA A 156 3.80 -10.30 15.25
N PHE A 157 4.47 -10.53 16.36
CA PHE A 157 5.33 -11.71 16.56
C PHE A 157 4.70 -12.81 17.41
N ASP A 158 3.98 -12.44 18.49
CA ASP A 158 3.42 -13.38 19.46
C ASP A 158 2.09 -12.87 20.01
N ARG A 159 1.01 -13.39 19.42
CA ARG A 159 -0.36 -13.04 19.80
C ARG A 159 -0.71 -13.48 21.22
N GLU A 160 -0.24 -14.67 21.66
CA GLU A 160 -0.53 -15.22 22.97
C GLU A 160 0.18 -14.40 24.05
N PHE A 161 1.44 -14.05 23.81
CA PHE A 161 2.19 -13.15 24.68
C PHE A 161 1.52 -11.77 24.77
N ALA A 162 1.09 -11.18 23.64
CA ALA A 162 0.38 -9.90 23.66
C ALA A 162 -0.90 -9.96 24.52
N CYS A 163 -1.68 -11.05 24.41
CA CYS A 163 -2.85 -11.28 25.26
C CYS A 163 -2.48 -11.38 26.76
N SER A 164 -1.39 -12.08 27.09
CA SER A 164 -0.94 -12.23 28.48
C SER A 164 -0.51 -10.90 29.11
N GLN A 165 -0.05 -9.95 28.32
CA GLN A 165 0.29 -8.59 28.73
C GLN A 165 -0.93 -7.66 28.83
N GLY A 166 -2.16 -8.18 28.67
CA GLY A 166 -3.39 -7.39 28.73
C GLY A 166 -3.61 -6.47 27.52
N ILE A 167 -2.89 -6.68 26.41
CA ILE A 167 -3.07 -5.89 25.19
C ILE A 167 -4.36 -6.34 24.50
N PRO A 168 -5.26 -5.42 24.10
CA PRO A 168 -6.46 -5.74 23.35
C PRO A 168 -6.11 -6.10 21.88
N VAL A 169 -5.59 -7.30 21.67
CA VAL A 169 -5.04 -7.77 20.39
C VAL A 169 -6.02 -7.57 19.23
N ALA A 170 -7.30 -7.89 19.43
CA ALA A 170 -8.31 -7.72 18.39
C ALA A 170 -8.43 -6.26 17.90
N VAL A 171 -8.34 -5.29 18.82
CA VAL A 171 -8.40 -3.86 18.46
C VAL A 171 -7.20 -3.46 17.61
N PHE A 172 -6.00 -3.90 17.98
CA PHE A 172 -4.79 -3.62 17.20
C PHE A 172 -4.83 -4.28 15.83
N GLU A 173 -5.29 -5.52 15.72
CA GLU A 173 -5.43 -6.22 14.44
C GLU A 173 -6.38 -5.45 13.50
N TYR A 174 -7.57 -5.08 13.94
CA TYR A 174 -8.53 -4.30 13.13
C TYR A 174 -8.00 -2.90 12.79
N LEU A 175 -7.35 -2.20 13.71
CA LEU A 175 -6.73 -0.89 13.42
C LEU A 175 -5.62 -1.00 12.38
N LEU A 176 -4.76 -2.01 12.48
CA LEU A 176 -3.69 -2.23 11.52
C LEU A 176 -4.24 -2.64 10.15
N MET A 177 -5.30 -3.46 10.09
CA MET A 177 -6.02 -3.76 8.85
C MET A 177 -6.64 -2.50 8.21
N MET A 178 -7.22 -1.62 9.01
CA MET A 178 -7.72 -0.33 8.53
C MET A 178 -6.59 0.53 7.94
N PHE A 179 -5.44 0.62 8.62
CA PHE A 179 -4.30 1.38 8.13
C PHE A 179 -3.68 0.77 6.86
N ILE A 180 -3.66 -0.56 6.72
CA ILE A 180 -3.27 -1.25 5.49
C ILE A 180 -4.18 -0.80 4.35
N ALA A 181 -5.50 -0.88 4.52
CA ALA A 181 -6.47 -0.49 3.51
C ALA A 181 -6.36 0.99 3.11
N LEU A 182 -6.27 1.89 4.10
CA LEU A 182 -6.11 3.32 3.84
C LEU A 182 -4.79 3.66 3.13
N THR A 183 -3.69 3.00 3.50
CA THR A 183 -2.39 3.18 2.83
C THR A 183 -2.46 2.74 1.38
N ILE A 184 -3.07 1.59 1.11
CA ILE A 184 -3.27 1.07 -0.25
C ILE A 184 -4.05 2.08 -1.09
N VAL A 185 -5.23 2.52 -0.62
CA VAL A 185 -6.10 3.43 -1.39
C VAL A 185 -5.44 4.79 -1.59
N SER A 186 -4.74 5.32 -0.58
CA SER A 186 -4.01 6.58 -0.70
C SER A 186 -2.89 6.51 -1.75
N CYS A 187 -2.24 5.35 -1.87
CA CYS A 187 -1.20 5.12 -2.87
C CYS A 187 -1.78 4.80 -4.26
N LEU A 188 -2.98 4.20 -4.33
CA LEU A 188 -3.55 3.67 -5.56
C LEU A 188 -3.68 4.70 -6.68
N ARG A 189 -4.17 5.90 -6.35
CA ARG A 189 -4.34 6.98 -7.34
C ARG A 189 -3.01 7.51 -7.87
N MET A 190 -2.01 7.59 -7.00
CA MET A 190 -0.71 8.17 -7.31
C MET A 190 0.17 7.20 -8.07
N VAL A 191 0.18 5.97 -7.63
CA VAL A 191 1.21 4.99 -7.94
C VAL A 191 0.63 3.80 -8.70
N GLY A 192 -0.69 3.64 -8.65
CA GLY A 192 -1.39 2.48 -9.21
C GLY A 192 -1.25 1.23 -8.34
N ILE A 193 -2.00 0.20 -8.70
CA ILE A 193 -2.08 -1.05 -7.95
C ILE A 193 -0.74 -1.77 -7.87
N VAL A 194 -0.10 -1.96 -9.02
CA VAL A 194 1.10 -2.80 -9.13
C VAL A 194 2.26 -2.18 -8.36
N LEU A 195 2.42 -0.86 -8.45
CA LEU A 195 3.48 -0.17 -7.73
C LEU A 195 3.18 -0.07 -6.23
N ALA A 196 1.92 0.08 -5.81
CA ALA A 196 1.55 0.08 -4.39
C ALA A 196 1.93 -1.26 -3.71
N ILE A 197 1.62 -2.39 -4.35
CA ILE A 197 2.03 -3.72 -3.86
C ILE A 197 3.56 -3.81 -3.78
N SER A 198 4.26 -3.33 -4.81
CA SER A 198 5.73 -3.33 -4.85
C SER A 198 6.34 -2.52 -3.70
N LEU A 199 5.85 -1.30 -3.45
CA LEU A 199 6.34 -0.44 -2.36
C LEU A 199 6.03 -0.99 -0.96
N LEU A 200 4.95 -1.76 -0.82
CA LEU A 200 4.60 -2.42 0.44
C LEU A 200 5.41 -3.69 0.72
N THR A 201 6.20 -4.19 -0.25
CA THR A 201 6.86 -5.49 -0.12
C THR A 201 8.35 -5.45 -0.40
N ILE A 202 8.78 -4.92 -1.56
CA ILE A 202 10.18 -5.03 -2.01
C ILE A 202 11.17 -4.26 -1.11
N PRO A 203 10.90 -3.00 -0.70
CA PRO A 203 11.81 -2.28 0.19
C PRO A 203 11.99 -2.98 1.53
N GLN A 204 10.92 -3.55 2.09
CA GLN A 204 10.92 -4.26 3.37
C GLN A 204 11.67 -5.60 3.26
N MET A 205 11.45 -6.34 2.18
CA MET A 205 12.21 -7.56 1.89
C MET A 205 13.70 -7.25 1.74
N THR A 206 14.05 -6.12 1.11
CA THR A 206 15.45 -5.68 0.97
C THR A 206 16.04 -5.30 2.33
N ALA A 207 15.30 -4.56 3.15
CA ALA A 207 15.71 -4.19 4.51
C ALA A 207 15.93 -5.42 5.40
N ASN A 208 15.08 -6.45 5.28
CA ASN A 208 15.21 -7.72 6.00
C ASN A 208 16.50 -8.49 5.64
N LEU A 209 17.14 -8.21 4.51
CA LEU A 209 18.46 -8.77 4.22
C LEU A 209 19.53 -8.26 5.20
N PHE A 210 19.40 -7.05 5.72
CA PHE A 210 20.41 -6.39 6.53
C PHE A 210 20.13 -6.42 8.03
N THR A 211 18.85 -6.53 8.44
CA THR A 211 18.47 -6.47 9.85
C THR A 211 17.18 -7.23 10.14
N TYR A 212 17.06 -7.74 11.37
CA TYR A 212 15.83 -8.35 11.90
C TYR A 212 15.11 -7.43 12.90
N SER A 213 15.66 -6.26 13.20
CA SER A 213 15.03 -5.31 14.12
C SER A 213 13.89 -4.57 13.44
N PHE A 214 12.66 -4.72 13.95
CA PHE A 214 11.45 -4.12 13.40
C PHE A 214 11.61 -2.60 13.16
N LYS A 215 12.14 -1.87 14.13
CA LYS A 215 12.39 -0.43 14.00
C LYS A 215 13.39 -0.09 12.89
N ARG A 216 14.48 -0.86 12.77
CA ARG A 216 15.49 -0.64 11.72
C ARG A 216 14.95 -0.99 10.34
N ILE A 217 14.09 -2.02 10.25
CA ILE A 217 13.44 -2.39 8.98
C ILE A 217 12.59 -1.22 8.49
N ILE A 218 11.79 -0.56 9.36
CA ILE A 218 11.00 0.63 8.96
C ILE A 218 11.89 1.69 8.32
N TRP A 219 12.93 2.13 9.00
CA TRP A 219 13.80 3.21 8.50
C TRP A 219 14.51 2.84 7.20
N LEU A 220 15.05 1.62 7.13
CA LEU A 220 15.71 1.13 5.92
C LEU A 220 14.72 1.00 4.76
N SER A 221 13.49 0.52 5.02
CA SER A 221 12.45 0.40 3.99
C SER A 221 12.03 1.75 3.43
N ILE A 222 11.90 2.78 4.29
CA ILE A 222 11.61 4.15 3.84
C ILE A 222 12.73 4.64 2.92
N GLY A 223 13.98 4.49 3.33
CA GLY A 223 15.13 4.91 2.53
C GLY A 223 15.23 4.17 1.20
N ILE A 224 15.12 2.84 1.22
CA ILE A 224 15.18 2.00 0.02
C ILE A 224 13.99 2.28 -0.92
N GLY A 225 12.79 2.43 -0.37
CA GLY A 225 11.59 2.77 -1.15
C GLY A 225 11.72 4.12 -1.84
N PHE A 226 12.21 5.13 -1.13
CA PHE A 226 12.45 6.47 -1.69
C PHE A 226 13.53 6.44 -2.77
N LEU A 227 14.65 5.74 -2.55
CA LEU A 227 15.69 5.57 -3.57
C LEU A 227 15.18 4.83 -4.81
N GLY A 228 14.34 3.80 -4.62
CA GLY A 228 13.67 3.09 -5.72
C GLY A 228 12.77 4.02 -6.54
N CYS A 229 11.99 4.87 -5.87
CA CYS A 229 11.15 5.88 -6.53
C CYS A 229 11.99 6.90 -7.30
N LEU A 230 13.04 7.46 -6.70
CA LEU A 230 13.93 8.41 -7.36
C LEU A 230 14.60 7.81 -8.59
N GLY A 231 15.21 6.63 -8.44
CA GLY A 231 15.86 5.94 -9.54
C GLY A 231 14.89 5.58 -10.66
N GLY A 232 13.68 5.11 -10.31
CA GLY A 232 12.63 4.81 -11.28
C GLY A 232 12.10 6.04 -12.02
N LEU A 233 11.93 7.17 -11.32
CA LEU A 233 11.56 8.44 -11.97
C LEU A 233 12.63 8.92 -12.93
N PHE A 234 13.91 8.79 -12.56
CA PHE A 234 15.03 9.14 -13.44
C PHE A 234 15.05 8.27 -14.71
N VAL A 235 14.89 6.96 -14.56
CA VAL A 235 14.79 6.00 -15.69
C VAL A 235 13.60 6.32 -16.57
N SER A 236 12.42 6.57 -15.97
CA SER A 236 11.19 6.93 -16.68
C SER A 236 11.37 8.19 -17.54
N TYR A 237 12.00 9.20 -16.96
CA TYR A 237 12.25 10.46 -17.68
C TYR A 237 13.21 10.27 -18.86
N HIS A 238 14.30 9.54 -18.65
CA HIS A 238 15.34 9.38 -19.68
C HIS A 238 14.91 8.48 -20.82
N TRP A 239 14.20 7.39 -20.50
CA TRP A 239 13.77 6.38 -21.49
C TRP A 239 12.33 6.56 -21.99
N LYS A 240 11.61 7.57 -21.48
CA LYS A 240 10.21 7.86 -21.84
C LYS A 240 9.27 6.67 -21.65
N VAL A 241 9.48 5.89 -20.57
CA VAL A 241 8.68 4.73 -20.20
C VAL A 241 7.77 5.06 -19.00
N PRO A 242 6.68 4.30 -18.77
CA PRO A 242 5.78 4.53 -17.63
C PRO A 242 6.51 4.54 -16.28
N SER A 243 6.25 5.57 -15.46
CA SER A 243 6.94 5.77 -14.19
C SER A 243 6.73 4.63 -13.19
N GLY A 244 5.50 4.09 -13.08
CA GLY A 244 5.21 2.98 -12.19
C GLY A 244 6.05 1.75 -12.49
N ALA A 245 6.09 1.32 -13.75
CA ALA A 245 6.88 0.16 -14.18
C ALA A 245 8.39 0.37 -13.94
N SER A 246 8.90 1.56 -14.22
CA SER A 246 10.31 1.91 -14.01
C SER A 246 10.70 1.83 -12.52
N ILE A 247 9.84 2.33 -11.62
CA ILE A 247 10.09 2.29 -10.18
C ILE A 247 10.10 0.84 -9.67
N ILE A 248 9.17 0.01 -10.13
CA ILE A 248 9.15 -1.42 -9.78
C ILE A 248 10.43 -2.11 -10.24
N PHE A 249 10.82 -1.89 -11.49
CA PHE A 249 12.02 -2.49 -12.06
C PHE A 249 13.28 -2.09 -11.29
N VAL A 250 13.45 -0.79 -10.99
CA VAL A 250 14.58 -0.30 -10.18
C VAL A 250 14.56 -0.87 -8.77
N SER A 251 13.39 -0.97 -8.14
CA SER A 251 13.25 -1.57 -6.80
C SER A 251 13.67 -3.05 -6.78
N ILE A 252 13.30 -3.81 -7.82
CA ILE A 252 13.71 -5.21 -7.98
C ILE A 252 15.23 -5.31 -8.20
N LEU A 253 15.82 -4.41 -9.00
CA LEU A 253 17.27 -4.36 -9.21
C LEU A 253 18.00 -4.06 -7.90
N ILE A 254 17.54 -3.09 -7.12
CA ILE A 254 18.11 -2.78 -5.79
C ILE A 254 18.06 -4.04 -4.90
N TYR A 255 16.93 -4.74 -4.85
CA TYR A 255 16.81 -5.98 -4.10
C TYR A 255 17.80 -7.05 -4.57
N ALA A 256 17.92 -7.27 -5.90
CA ALA A 256 18.81 -8.26 -6.48
C ALA A 256 20.29 -7.96 -6.16
N VAL A 257 20.71 -6.70 -6.34
CA VAL A 257 22.06 -6.25 -6.00
C VAL A 257 22.35 -6.44 -4.51
N CYS A 258 21.46 -5.98 -3.63
CA CYS A 258 21.61 -6.16 -2.19
C CYS A 258 21.70 -7.64 -1.79
N LYS A 259 20.93 -8.52 -2.44
CA LYS A 259 20.96 -9.96 -2.18
C LYS A 259 22.27 -10.62 -2.62
N VAL A 260 22.87 -10.14 -3.73
CA VAL A 260 24.18 -10.64 -4.20
C VAL A 260 25.31 -10.17 -3.27
N ILE A 261 25.28 -8.91 -2.83
CA ILE A 261 26.30 -8.35 -1.93
C ILE A 261 26.31 -9.03 -0.56
N LYS A 262 25.13 -9.48 -0.10
CA LYS A 262 25.03 -10.15 1.21
C LYS A 262 25.35 -11.65 1.18
N ARG A 263 25.53 -12.22 0.02
CA ARG A 263 25.96 -13.62 -0.14
C ARG A 263 27.46 -13.79 0.13
#